data_3ec79a01dfd520801c47f93ae89930b3
#
_entry.id   3ec79a01dfd520801c47f93ae89930b3
#
_cell.length_a   1.000
_cell.length_b   1.000
_cell.length_c   1.000
_cell.angle_alpha   90.00
_cell.angle_beta   90.00
_cell.angle_gamma   90.00
#
_symmetry.space_group_name_H-M   'P 1'
#
loop_
_entity.id
_entity.type
_entity.pdbx_description
1 polymer ?
#
loop_
_entity_poly.entity_id
_entity_poly.type
_entity_poly.pdbx_seq_one_letter_code
_entity_poly.pdbx_strand_id
1 'polypeptide(L)'
;MKFVLSGNLLRFSSFGREVSIDAPTLSDGLSRLCEQCPSLKPVLLDGDGKFRQIHRLFVNGDQVMVGELGAPRGAGDEVQIVTAIAGG
;
A
#
# COMPACT_ATOMS: atom_id res chain seq x y z
N MET A 1 -2.90 5.91 9.33
CA MET A 1 -1.59 5.58 8.72
C MET A 1 -1.34 6.44 7.50
N LYS A 2 -0.08 6.63 7.16
CA LYS A 2 0.30 7.41 5.98
C LYS A 2 0.95 6.46 4.98
N PHE A 3 0.38 6.39 3.76
CA PHE A 3 0.97 5.61 2.69
C PHE A 3 1.94 6.46 1.89
N VAL A 4 3.15 5.96 1.71
CA VAL A 4 4.17 6.62 0.89
C VAL A 4 4.34 5.80 -0.38
N LEU A 5 4.06 6.44 -1.51
CA LEU A 5 4.14 5.81 -2.82
C LEU A 5 5.43 6.27 -3.51
N SER A 6 6.08 5.37 -4.22
CA SER A 6 7.32 5.69 -4.91
C SER A 6 7.36 5.05 -6.29
N GLY A 7 8.27 5.55 -7.12
CA GLY A 7 8.48 5.00 -8.45
C GLY A 7 7.24 5.07 -9.32
N ASN A 8 6.96 3.97 -9.99
CA ASN A 8 5.83 3.90 -10.92
C ASN A 8 4.46 4.05 -10.26
N LEU A 9 4.38 3.85 -8.94
CA LEU A 9 3.10 3.98 -8.25
C LEU A 9 2.61 5.42 -8.20
N LEU A 10 3.51 6.39 -8.27
CA LEU A 10 3.14 7.80 -8.23
C LEU A 10 2.20 8.21 -9.37
N ARG A 11 2.35 7.60 -10.53
CA ARG A 11 1.54 7.92 -11.71
C ARG A 11 0.06 7.53 -11.54
N PHE A 12 -0.23 6.64 -10.59
CA PHE A 12 -1.59 6.17 -10.33
C PHE A 12 -2.22 6.85 -9.12
N SER A 13 -1.49 7.72 -8.45
CA SER A 13 -1.98 8.40 -7.25
C SER A 13 -2.63 9.74 -7.62
N SER A 14 -3.82 9.99 -7.08
CA SER A 14 -4.50 11.26 -7.24
C SER A 14 -4.01 12.31 -6.24
N PHE A 15 -3.27 11.89 -5.22
CA PHE A 15 -2.89 12.75 -4.09
C PHE A 15 -1.37 12.91 -3.93
N GLY A 16 -0.59 12.50 -4.94
CA GLY A 16 0.86 12.59 -4.88
C GLY A 16 1.51 11.45 -4.11
N ARG A 17 2.67 11.71 -3.53
CA ARG A 17 3.50 10.69 -2.90
C ARG A 17 2.92 10.16 -1.59
N GLU A 18 2.31 11.03 -0.80
CA GLU A 18 1.81 10.68 0.52
C GLU A 18 0.30 10.76 0.56
N VAL A 19 -0.32 9.68 1.05
CA VAL A 19 -1.77 9.62 1.19
C VAL A 19 -2.08 9.19 2.62
N SER A 20 -2.80 10.01 3.36
CA SER A 20 -3.21 9.70 4.73
C SER A 20 -4.51 8.92 4.71
N ILE A 21 -4.51 7.76 5.34
CA ILE A 21 -5.65 6.85 5.41
C ILE A 21 -5.93 6.53 6.87
N ASP A 22 -7.19 6.67 7.28
CA ASP A 22 -7.63 6.27 8.61
C ASP A 22 -8.22 4.87 8.52
N ALA A 23 -7.55 3.90 9.13
CA ALA A 23 -7.99 2.51 9.11
C ALA A 23 -7.40 1.75 10.30
N PRO A 24 -8.11 0.74 10.82
CA PRO A 24 -7.64 -0.01 11.98
C PRO A 24 -6.56 -1.05 11.65
N THR A 25 -6.51 -1.51 10.40
CA THR A 25 -5.52 -2.51 9.96
C THR A 25 -4.92 -2.09 8.64
N LEU A 26 -3.78 -2.72 8.30
CA LEU A 26 -3.14 -2.46 7.02
C LEU A 26 -4.01 -2.91 5.85
N SER A 27 -4.69 -4.05 6.00
CA SER A 27 -5.62 -4.56 4.99
C SER A 27 -6.73 -3.56 4.68
N ASP A 28 -7.36 -3.02 5.73
CA ASP A 28 -8.39 -1.99 5.57
C ASP A 28 -7.81 -0.71 4.98
N GLY A 29 -6.58 -0.37 5.39
CA GLY A 29 -5.88 0.79 4.86
C GLY A 29 -5.65 0.69 3.36
N LEU A 30 -5.21 -0.48 2.89
CA LEU A 30 -5.00 -0.72 1.47
C LEU A 30 -6.31 -0.63 0.69
N SER A 31 -7.40 -1.18 1.24
CA SER A 31 -8.72 -1.10 0.61
C SER A 31 -9.17 0.35 0.46
N ARG A 32 -9.01 1.13 1.51
CA ARG A 32 -9.40 2.56 1.48
C ARG A 32 -8.52 3.37 0.56
N LEU A 33 -7.22 3.05 0.50
CA LEU A 33 -6.31 3.69 -0.45
C LEU A 33 -6.78 3.45 -1.88
N CYS A 34 -7.17 2.22 -2.21
CA CYS A 34 -7.67 1.89 -3.55
C CYS A 34 -9.02 2.56 -3.85
N GLU A 35 -9.83 2.82 -2.82
CA GLU A 35 -11.08 3.57 -3.00
C GLU A 35 -10.80 5.04 -3.32
N GLN A 36 -9.82 5.64 -2.64
CA GLN A 36 -9.47 7.04 -2.85
C GLN A 36 -8.68 7.25 -4.15
N CYS A 37 -7.89 6.25 -4.54
CA CYS A 37 -7.12 6.26 -5.77
C CYS A 37 -7.50 5.04 -6.61
N PRO A 38 -8.66 5.08 -7.31
CA PRO A 38 -9.14 3.89 -8.03
C PRO A 38 -8.15 3.33 -9.04
N SER A 39 -7.28 4.16 -9.60
CA SER A 39 -6.26 3.72 -10.55
C SER A 39 -5.21 2.81 -9.90
N LEU A 40 -5.03 2.88 -8.57
CA LEU A 40 -4.11 2.01 -7.86
C LEU A 40 -4.67 0.60 -7.67
N LYS A 41 -5.97 0.44 -7.68
CA LYS A 41 -6.58 -0.86 -7.38
C LYS A 41 -6.04 -1.98 -8.28
N PRO A 42 -6.09 -1.87 -9.62
CA PRO A 42 -5.58 -2.95 -10.47
C PRO A 42 -4.05 -3.08 -10.42
N VAL A 43 -3.35 -2.05 -9.96
CA VAL A 43 -1.89 -2.07 -9.83
C VAL A 43 -1.47 -2.79 -8.56
N LEU A 44 -2.18 -2.58 -7.45
CA LEU A 44 -1.83 -3.15 -6.15
C LEU A 44 -2.50 -4.48 -5.88
N LEU A 45 -3.70 -4.69 -6.41
CA LEU A 45 -4.50 -5.88 -6.14
C LEU A 45 -4.69 -6.70 -7.41
N ASP A 46 -4.71 -8.03 -7.26
CA ASP A 46 -5.00 -8.92 -8.38
C ASP A 46 -6.53 -9.06 -8.58
N GLY A 47 -6.93 -9.92 -9.52
CA GLY A 47 -8.34 -10.12 -9.83
C GLY A 47 -9.16 -10.68 -8.67
N ASP A 48 -8.52 -11.31 -7.69
CA ASP A 48 -9.16 -11.85 -6.49
C ASP A 48 -9.18 -10.86 -5.33
N GLY A 49 -8.67 -9.65 -5.55
CA GLY A 49 -8.60 -8.63 -4.50
C GLY A 49 -7.43 -8.80 -3.55
N LYS A 50 -6.48 -9.66 -3.88
CA LYS A 50 -5.29 -9.89 -3.06
C LYS A 50 -4.16 -8.96 -3.47
N PHE A 51 -3.36 -8.55 -2.48
CA PHE A 51 -2.20 -7.70 -2.73
C PHE A 51 -1.19 -8.43 -3.63
N ARG A 52 -0.76 -7.77 -4.71
CA ARG A 52 0.16 -8.37 -5.68
C ARG A 52 1.54 -8.58 -5.07
N GLN A 53 2.14 -9.73 -5.32
CA GLN A 53 3.44 -10.11 -4.76
C GLN A 53 4.62 -9.31 -5.30
N ILE A 54 4.46 -8.59 -6.39
CA ILE A 54 5.53 -7.75 -6.93
C ILE A 54 5.78 -6.51 -6.07
N HIS A 55 4.86 -6.20 -5.17
CA HIS A 55 5.02 -5.07 -4.25
C HIS A 55 5.49 -5.55 -2.90
N ARG A 56 6.22 -4.67 -2.21
CA ARG A 56 6.67 -4.90 -0.85
C ARG A 56 6.13 -3.79 0.03
N LEU A 57 5.71 -4.17 1.23
CA LEU A 57 5.18 -3.23 2.21
C LEU A 57 6.17 -3.11 3.35
N PHE A 58 6.47 -1.86 3.73
CA PHE A 58 7.31 -1.56 4.88
C PHE A 58 6.52 -0.64 5.80
N VAL A 59 6.38 -1.04 7.06
CA VAL A 59 5.73 -0.21 8.06
C VAL A 59 6.80 0.28 9.02
N ASN A 60 6.97 1.59 9.09
CA ASN A 60 7.99 2.23 9.92
C ASN A 60 9.40 1.66 9.66
N GLY A 61 9.67 1.31 8.40
CA GLY A 61 10.95 0.77 7.98
C GLY A 61 11.08 -0.74 8.03
N ASP A 62 10.11 -1.45 8.61
CA ASP A 62 10.14 -2.90 8.71
C ASP A 62 9.23 -3.56 7.68
N GLN A 63 9.76 -4.54 6.97
CA GLN A 63 8.96 -5.25 5.97
C GLN A 63 7.83 -6.04 6.62
N VAL A 64 6.64 -5.94 6.02
CA VAL A 64 5.44 -6.65 6.47
C VAL A 64 5.07 -7.70 5.44
N MET A 65 4.87 -8.93 5.91
CA MET A 65 4.47 -10.04 5.05
C MET A 65 2.96 -10.06 4.86
N VAL A 66 2.50 -10.74 3.79
CA VAL A 66 1.09 -10.82 3.44
C VAL A 66 0.24 -11.35 4.60
N GLY A 67 0.75 -12.32 5.37
CA GLY A 67 0.04 -12.86 6.52
C GLY A 67 -0.15 -11.87 7.68
N GLU A 68 0.53 -10.73 7.64
CA GLU A 68 0.47 -9.72 8.70
C GLU A 68 -0.43 -8.53 8.37
N LEU A 69 -1.11 -8.57 7.22
CA LEU A 69 -1.94 -7.44 6.76
C LEU A 69 -3.12 -7.15 7.69
N GLY A 70 -3.58 -8.14 8.44
CA GLY A 70 -4.66 -7.97 9.40
C GLY A 70 -4.22 -7.43 10.76
N ALA A 71 -2.92 -7.22 10.97
CA ALA A 71 -2.42 -6.71 12.24
C ALA A 71 -2.89 -5.26 12.48
N PRO A 72 -3.18 -4.90 13.75
CA PRO A 72 -3.62 -3.54 14.06
C PRO A 72 -2.56 -2.50 13.71
N ARG A 73 -3.00 -1.35 13.24
CA ARG A 73 -2.14 -0.20 12.91
C ARG A 73 -2.70 1.08 13.50
N GLY A 74 -1.82 2.02 13.76
CA GLY A 74 -2.17 3.30 14.36
C GLY A 74 -2.04 4.47 13.41
N ALA A 75 -2.53 5.63 13.85
CA ALA A 75 -2.52 6.85 13.04
C ALA A 75 -1.11 7.33 12.71
N GLY A 76 -0.12 7.02 13.57
CA GLY A 76 1.26 7.45 13.36
C GLY A 76 2.09 6.52 12.48
N ASP A 77 1.52 5.41 12.02
CA ASP A 77 2.28 4.46 11.21
C ASP A 77 2.49 4.99 9.79
N GLU A 78 3.70 4.80 9.28
CA GLU A 78 4.06 5.13 7.92
C GLU A 78 4.26 3.85 7.13
N VAL A 79 3.49 3.71 6.04
CA VAL A 79 3.50 2.53 5.20
C VAL A 79 4.10 2.88 3.84
N GLN A 80 5.23 2.28 3.51
CA GLN A 80 5.84 2.43 2.19
C GLN A 80 5.46 1.26 1.30
N ILE A 81 5.04 1.57 0.08
CA ILE A 81 4.77 0.56 -0.93
C ILE A 81 5.85 0.67 -2.00
N VAL A 82 6.64 -0.38 -2.13
CA VAL A 82 7.75 -0.44 -3.07
C VAL A 82 7.49 -1.56 -4.06
N THR A 83 7.64 -1.27 -5.34
CA THR A 83 7.50 -2.29 -6.38
C THR A 83 8.84 -2.98 -6.62
N ALA A 84 8.86 -4.31 -6.46
CA ALA A 84 10.03 -5.09 -6.79
C ALA A 84 10.09 -5.28 -8.29
N ILE A 85 11.15 -4.80 -8.92
CA ILE A 85 11.33 -4.90 -10.38
C ILE A 85 12.32 -6.00 -10.66
N ALA A 86 11.85 -7.07 -11.29
CA ALA A 86 12.71 -8.18 -11.68
C ALA A 86 13.68 -7.72 -12.77
N GLY A 87 14.92 -8.13 -12.63
CA GLY A 87 15.94 -7.82 -13.62
C GLY A 87 16.57 -6.45 -13.47
N GLY A 88 16.28 -5.80 -12.39
CA GLY A 88 16.96 -4.55 -12.05
C GLY A 88 16.11 -3.36 -12.08
#